data_f8daa2aff2401e210b52a2ef1080ef99
#
_entry.id   f8daa2aff2401e210b52a2ef1080ef99
#
_cell.length_a   1.000
_cell.length_b   1.000
_cell.length_c   1.000
_cell.angle_alpha   90.00
_cell.angle_beta   90.00
_cell.angle_gamma   90.00
#
_symmetry.space_group_name_H-M   'P 1'
#
loop_
_entity.id
_entity.type
_entity.pdbx_description
1 polymer ?
#
loop_
_entity_poly.entity_id
_entity_poly.type
_entity_poly.pdbx_seq_one_letter_code
_entity_poly.pdbx_strand_id
1 'polypeptide(L)'
;METLGFRTVDRSATRELPTRSSRRQGRFGREDGQSAVEFALVVPVLCLIIIAILHFGKVMNYWLDLNHVASEGARKAAVNTFATDAGYESYIRGRLETGELRTGGTASIPSPATIAICLPEGSDVGDPVTVQVAANYSLPFIGSTIALRGTATMRLEQPADFAGGGACT
;
A
#
# COMPACT_ATOMS: atom_id res chain seq x y z
N MET A 1 12.49 -86.14 65.38
CA MET A 1 12.35 -85.75 64.00
C MET A 1 11.27 -84.69 63.96
N GLU A 2 11.69 -83.42 63.92
CA GLU A 2 10.85 -82.25 64.05
C GLU A 2 10.27 -81.88 62.75
N THR A 3 8.98 -81.69 62.72
CA THR A 3 8.25 -81.11 61.61
C THR A 3 8.02 -79.65 61.86
N LEU A 4 8.74 -78.83 61.14
CA LEU A 4 8.60 -77.36 61.17
C LEU A 4 7.30 -76.94 60.48
N GLY A 5 6.43 -76.32 61.32
CA GLY A 5 5.18 -75.70 60.84
C GLY A 5 5.45 -74.44 60.08
N PHE A 6 5.03 -74.42 58.84
CA PHE A 6 5.07 -73.23 57.97
C PHE A 6 3.83 -72.34 58.24
N ARG A 7 4.07 -71.18 58.77
CA ARG A 7 3.06 -70.18 59.12
C ARG A 7 2.82 -69.28 57.92
N THR A 8 1.71 -69.49 57.24
CA THR A 8 1.30 -68.59 56.16
C THR A 8 0.86 -67.26 56.73
N VAL A 9 1.55 -66.20 56.33
CA VAL A 9 1.16 -64.81 56.66
C VAL A 9 0.28 -64.31 55.55
N ASP A 10 -1.02 -64.21 55.85
CA ASP A 10 -1.97 -63.51 55.01
C ASP A 10 -1.71 -62.01 55.07
N ARG A 11 -1.34 -61.42 53.95
CA ARG A 11 -1.15 -60.00 53.73
C ARG A 11 -2.07 -59.54 52.62
N SER A 12 -3.37 -59.60 52.82
CA SER A 12 -4.31 -58.90 52.01
C SER A 12 -4.66 -57.52 52.62
N ALA A 13 -3.65 -56.62 52.54
CA ALA A 13 -3.90 -55.19 52.77
C ALA A 13 -3.79 -54.48 51.43
N THR A 14 -4.81 -54.55 50.66
CA THR A 14 -5.02 -53.69 49.48
C THR A 14 -5.19 -52.26 49.96
N ARG A 15 -4.08 -51.52 49.94
CA ARG A 15 -4.04 -50.08 50.23
C ARG A 15 -4.60 -49.41 49.00
N GLU A 16 -5.89 -49.10 48.97
CA GLU A 16 -6.51 -48.22 47.99
C GLU A 16 -5.89 -46.84 48.12
N LEU A 17 -5.05 -46.48 47.17
CA LEU A 17 -4.59 -45.11 46.97
C LEU A 17 -5.75 -44.26 46.44
N PRO A 18 -6.13 -43.17 47.12
CA PRO A 18 -7.11 -42.25 46.58
C PRO A 18 -6.52 -41.61 45.32
N THR A 19 -7.02 -41.99 44.14
CA THR A 19 -6.80 -41.26 42.90
C THR A 19 -7.44 -39.88 43.03
N ARG A 20 -6.66 -38.96 43.53
CA ARG A 20 -6.99 -37.53 43.55
C ARG A 20 -6.94 -37.04 42.12
N SER A 21 -8.00 -37.32 41.37
CA SER A 21 -8.32 -36.66 40.11
C SER A 21 -8.48 -35.17 40.39
N SER A 22 -7.37 -34.46 40.41
CA SER A 22 -7.31 -33.03 40.38
C SER A 22 -7.79 -32.61 38.99
N ARG A 23 -9.11 -32.60 38.78
CA ARG A 23 -9.71 -31.78 37.74
C ARG A 23 -9.29 -30.34 38.05
N ARG A 24 -8.19 -29.90 37.47
CA ARG A 24 -7.95 -28.48 37.19
C ARG A 24 -9.08 -28.06 36.23
N GLN A 25 -10.25 -27.82 36.78
CA GLN A 25 -11.20 -26.90 36.15
C GLN A 25 -10.45 -25.58 36.09
N GLY A 26 -9.91 -25.30 34.90
CA GLY A 26 -9.43 -23.97 34.57
C GLY A 26 -10.62 -23.04 34.83
N ARG A 27 -10.56 -22.33 35.94
CA ARG A 27 -11.36 -21.12 36.14
C ARG A 27 -10.90 -20.19 35.03
N PHE A 28 -11.50 -20.30 33.84
CA PHE A 28 -11.58 -19.17 32.93
C PHE A 28 -12.40 -18.13 33.69
N GLY A 29 -11.70 -17.27 34.41
CA GLY A 29 -12.31 -16.26 35.23
C GLY A 29 -13.19 -15.38 34.35
N ARG A 30 -14.28 -14.95 34.92
CA ARG A 30 -15.21 -13.99 34.31
C ARG A 30 -14.49 -12.72 33.80
N GLU A 31 -13.30 -12.46 34.34
CA GLU A 31 -12.39 -11.36 33.99
C GLU A 31 -11.68 -11.56 32.65
N ASP A 32 -11.34 -12.82 32.28
CA ASP A 32 -10.71 -13.13 30.98
C ASP A 32 -11.69 -12.88 29.80
N GLY A 33 -12.98 -13.09 30.04
CA GLY A 33 -14.03 -12.82 29.05
C GLY A 33 -14.27 -11.32 28.85
N GLN A 34 -14.17 -10.50 29.89
CA GLN A 34 -14.33 -9.05 29.79
C GLN A 34 -13.20 -8.43 28.99
N SER A 35 -11.95 -8.77 29.28
CA SER A 35 -10.79 -8.30 28.54
C SER A 35 -10.82 -8.69 27.06
N ALA A 36 -11.35 -9.88 26.74
CA ALA A 36 -11.53 -10.32 25.37
C ALA A 36 -12.54 -9.46 24.58
N VAL A 37 -13.63 -9.04 25.25
CA VAL A 37 -14.63 -8.15 24.64
C VAL A 37 -14.06 -6.74 24.42
N GLU A 38 -13.34 -6.19 25.40
CA GLU A 38 -12.68 -4.90 25.27
C GLU A 38 -11.67 -4.92 24.12
N PHE A 39 -10.86 -5.97 24.02
CA PHE A 39 -9.92 -6.15 22.93
C PHE A 39 -10.62 -6.26 21.58
N ALA A 40 -11.71 -7.01 21.48
CA ALA A 40 -12.49 -7.17 20.26
C ALA A 40 -13.11 -5.85 19.75
N LEU A 41 -13.38 -4.90 20.63
CA LEU A 41 -13.85 -3.56 20.26
C LEU A 41 -12.72 -2.64 19.78
N VAL A 42 -11.52 -2.76 20.36
CA VAL A 42 -10.38 -1.90 20.03
C VAL A 42 -9.71 -2.34 18.72
N VAL A 43 -9.59 -3.66 18.48
CA VAL A 43 -8.88 -4.21 17.31
C VAL A 43 -9.41 -3.70 15.97
N PRO A 44 -10.72 -3.65 15.69
CA PRO A 44 -11.23 -3.14 14.42
C PRO A 44 -10.83 -1.68 14.18
N VAL A 45 -10.89 -0.84 15.20
CA VAL A 45 -10.49 0.57 15.11
C VAL A 45 -9.00 0.70 14.84
N LEU A 46 -8.18 -0.09 15.55
CA LEU A 46 -6.73 -0.12 15.34
C LEU A 46 -6.38 -0.59 13.92
N CYS A 47 -7.04 -1.64 13.42
CA CYS A 47 -6.85 -2.12 12.05
C CYS A 47 -7.20 -1.06 11.01
N LEU A 48 -8.30 -0.32 11.20
CA LEU A 48 -8.68 0.77 10.31
C LEU A 48 -7.61 1.87 10.27
N ILE A 49 -7.05 2.25 11.41
CA ILE A 49 -5.98 3.25 11.48
C ILE A 49 -4.73 2.75 10.73
N ILE A 50 -4.32 1.51 10.95
CA ILE A 50 -3.15 0.93 10.26
C ILE A 50 -3.37 0.91 8.75
N ILE A 51 -4.54 0.47 8.29
CA ILE A 51 -4.89 0.46 6.87
C ILE A 51 -4.86 1.88 6.28
N ALA A 52 -5.42 2.86 6.98
CA ALA A 52 -5.40 4.26 6.55
C ALA A 52 -3.97 4.79 6.39
N ILE A 53 -3.07 4.51 7.34
CA ILE A 53 -1.66 4.93 7.27
C ILE A 53 -0.96 4.29 6.06
N LEU A 54 -1.18 2.99 5.81
CA LEU A 54 -0.57 2.29 4.68
C LEU A 54 -1.05 2.84 3.33
N HIS A 55 -2.34 3.13 3.19
CA HIS A 55 -2.89 3.73 1.97
C HIS A 55 -2.40 5.15 1.77
N PHE A 56 -2.34 5.95 2.85
CA PHE A 56 -1.79 7.31 2.78
C PHE A 56 -0.33 7.30 2.32
N GLY A 57 0.49 6.39 2.86
CA GLY A 57 1.88 6.22 2.43
C GLY A 57 2.02 5.90 0.93
N LYS A 58 1.17 5.01 0.41
CA LYS A 58 1.12 4.69 -1.02
C LYS A 58 0.73 5.91 -1.88
N VAL A 59 -0.34 6.59 -1.50
CA VAL A 59 -0.81 7.80 -2.21
C VAL A 59 0.27 8.86 -2.26
N MET A 60 0.96 9.09 -1.13
CA MET A 60 2.04 10.06 -1.05
C MET A 60 3.22 9.69 -1.95
N ASN A 61 3.59 8.41 -1.98
CA ASN A 61 4.64 7.92 -2.86
C ASN A 61 4.29 8.13 -4.34
N TYR A 62 3.06 7.81 -4.76
CA TYR A 62 2.61 8.05 -6.14
C TYR A 62 2.60 9.54 -6.48
N TRP A 63 2.13 10.39 -5.57
CA TRP A 63 2.12 11.82 -5.77
C TRP A 63 3.52 12.41 -5.96
N LEU A 64 4.50 11.94 -5.17
CA LEU A 64 5.90 12.34 -5.30
C LEU A 64 6.49 11.91 -6.65
N ASP A 65 6.24 10.66 -7.07
CA ASP A 65 6.69 10.12 -8.35
C ASP A 65 6.12 10.93 -9.53
N LEU A 66 4.81 11.21 -9.51
CA LEU A 66 4.17 12.05 -10.55
C LEU A 66 4.76 13.46 -10.64
N ASN A 67 5.03 14.12 -9.51
CA ASN A 67 5.62 15.46 -9.50
C ASN A 67 7.08 15.46 -9.97
N HIS A 68 7.85 14.45 -9.55
CA HIS A 68 9.23 14.29 -9.98
C HIS A 68 9.32 14.14 -11.49
N VAL A 69 8.52 13.23 -12.04
CA VAL A 69 8.54 12.92 -13.48
C VAL A 69 7.96 14.06 -14.32
N ALA A 70 6.94 14.78 -13.81
CA ALA A 70 6.44 16.00 -14.45
C ALA A 70 7.53 17.08 -14.56
N SER A 71 8.29 17.29 -13.48
CA SER A 71 9.39 18.26 -13.47
C SER A 71 10.50 17.89 -14.45
N GLU A 72 10.87 16.62 -14.50
CA GLU A 72 11.88 16.13 -15.44
C GLU A 72 11.39 16.23 -16.88
N GLY A 73 10.14 15.89 -17.14
CA GLY A 73 9.48 16.04 -18.45
C GLY A 73 9.48 17.50 -18.91
N ALA A 74 9.10 18.43 -18.04
CA ALA A 74 9.08 19.86 -18.35
C ALA A 74 10.47 20.40 -18.70
N ARG A 75 11.52 19.96 -17.98
CA ARG A 75 12.91 20.33 -18.32
C ARG A 75 13.33 19.84 -19.70
N LYS A 76 12.93 18.62 -20.08
CA LYS A 76 13.22 18.07 -21.41
C LYS A 76 12.43 18.78 -22.51
N ALA A 77 11.16 19.14 -22.22
CA ALA A 77 10.35 19.91 -23.15
C ALA A 77 10.89 21.33 -23.35
N ALA A 78 11.38 21.99 -22.31
CA ALA A 78 11.95 23.33 -22.38
C ALA A 78 13.15 23.44 -23.35
N VAL A 79 13.96 22.38 -23.45
CA VAL A 79 15.13 22.33 -24.36
C VAL A 79 14.81 21.57 -25.67
N ASN A 80 13.54 21.34 -25.99
CA ASN A 80 13.08 20.69 -27.22
C ASN A 80 13.84 19.37 -27.55
N THR A 81 13.94 18.47 -26.54
CA THR A 81 14.73 17.22 -26.67
C THR A 81 14.14 16.23 -27.65
N PHE A 82 12.81 16.22 -27.82
CA PHE A 82 12.07 15.32 -28.71
C PHE A 82 11.19 16.13 -29.66
N ALA A 83 11.14 15.74 -30.91
CA ALA A 83 10.34 16.43 -31.93
C ALA A 83 8.84 16.05 -31.94
N THR A 84 8.38 15.17 -31.03
CA THR A 84 6.99 14.69 -30.99
C THR A 84 6.50 14.49 -29.58
N ASP A 85 5.20 14.73 -29.37
CA ASP A 85 4.53 14.45 -28.09
C ASP A 85 4.70 13.00 -27.64
N ALA A 86 4.62 12.05 -28.57
CA ALA A 86 4.80 10.62 -28.31
C ALA A 86 6.22 10.29 -27.80
N GLY A 87 7.23 11.02 -28.25
CA GLY A 87 8.61 10.89 -27.74
C GLY A 87 8.72 11.29 -26.28
N TYR A 88 8.11 12.42 -25.92
CA TYR A 88 8.04 12.86 -24.51
C TYR A 88 7.20 11.90 -23.66
N GLU A 89 6.04 11.47 -24.15
CA GLU A 89 5.20 10.53 -23.43
C GLU A 89 5.93 9.22 -23.12
N SER A 90 6.62 8.66 -24.12
CA SER A 90 7.42 7.44 -23.96
C SER A 90 8.56 7.64 -22.95
N TYR A 91 9.27 8.78 -23.02
CA TYR A 91 10.33 9.13 -22.08
C TYR A 91 9.80 9.25 -20.65
N ILE A 92 8.75 10.06 -20.45
CA ILE A 92 8.14 10.32 -19.15
C ILE A 92 7.61 9.02 -18.55
N ARG A 93 6.92 8.19 -19.33
CA ARG A 93 6.43 6.88 -18.91
C ARG A 93 7.56 5.95 -18.49
N GLY A 94 8.68 5.97 -19.19
CA GLY A 94 9.88 5.19 -18.85
C GLY A 94 10.54 5.63 -17.55
N ARG A 95 10.36 6.90 -17.14
CA ARG A 95 10.94 7.47 -15.92
C ARG A 95 10.08 7.28 -14.67
N LEU A 96 8.80 6.93 -14.82
CA LEU A 96 7.98 6.55 -13.67
C LEU A 96 8.64 5.40 -12.91
N GLU A 97 8.96 5.60 -11.65
CA GLU A 97 9.61 4.59 -10.81
C GLU A 97 8.62 3.50 -10.41
N THR A 98 7.37 3.90 -10.16
CA THR A 98 6.32 2.98 -9.74
C THR A 98 5.75 2.22 -10.92
N GLY A 99 5.93 0.89 -10.94
CA GLY A 99 5.42 0.01 -11.99
C GLY A 99 3.90 0.11 -12.18
N GLU A 100 3.14 0.27 -11.10
CA GLU A 100 1.67 0.44 -11.13
C GLU A 100 1.26 1.70 -11.90
N LEU A 101 1.97 2.81 -11.78
CA LEU A 101 1.71 4.04 -12.54
C LEU A 101 2.06 3.89 -14.02
N ARG A 102 3.08 3.06 -14.31
CA ARG A 102 3.55 2.82 -15.67
C ARG A 102 2.59 1.97 -16.51
N THR A 103 2.08 0.89 -15.92
CA THR A 103 1.31 -0.12 -16.63
C THR A 103 -0.18 -0.17 -16.24
N GLY A 104 -0.54 0.32 -15.07
CA GLY A 104 -1.88 0.15 -14.50
C GLY A 104 -2.18 -1.31 -14.15
N GLY A 105 -3.45 -1.66 -14.13
CA GLY A 105 -3.93 -3.04 -13.98
C GLY A 105 -4.00 -3.55 -12.54
N THR A 106 -3.78 -2.70 -11.54
CA THR A 106 -3.96 -3.06 -10.12
C THR A 106 -5.27 -2.53 -9.57
N ALA A 107 -5.71 -3.09 -8.43
CA ALA A 107 -6.91 -2.60 -7.75
C ALA A 107 -6.78 -1.13 -7.31
N SER A 108 -5.56 -0.68 -7.01
CA SER A 108 -5.30 0.70 -6.60
C SER A 108 -5.09 1.64 -7.80
N ILE A 109 -4.46 1.17 -8.87
CA ILE A 109 -4.22 1.93 -10.10
C ILE A 109 -4.75 1.10 -11.28
N PRO A 110 -6.04 1.26 -11.64
CA PRO A 110 -6.66 0.45 -12.69
C PRO A 110 -6.15 0.77 -14.10
N SER A 111 -5.74 2.01 -14.32
CA SER A 111 -5.23 2.49 -15.60
C SER A 111 -3.85 3.11 -15.46
N PRO A 112 -2.98 3.03 -16.48
CA PRO A 112 -1.69 3.69 -16.43
C PRO A 112 -1.84 5.21 -16.31
N ALA A 113 -0.80 5.87 -15.79
CA ALA A 113 -0.78 7.33 -15.68
C ALA A 113 -0.95 7.98 -17.07
N THR A 114 -1.78 9.00 -17.13
CA THR A 114 -1.96 9.84 -18.33
C THR A 114 -0.91 10.96 -18.31
N ILE A 115 -0.33 11.23 -19.46
CA ILE A 115 0.69 12.25 -19.65
C ILE A 115 0.15 13.26 -20.65
N ALA A 116 0.18 14.53 -20.28
CA ALA A 116 -0.23 15.63 -21.14
C ALA A 116 0.89 16.68 -21.18
N ILE A 117 1.18 17.18 -22.37
CA ILE A 117 2.14 18.27 -22.59
C ILE A 117 1.36 19.39 -23.26
N CYS A 118 1.45 20.59 -22.72
CA CYS A 118 0.65 21.72 -23.19
C CYS A 118 1.55 22.93 -23.42
N LEU A 119 1.24 23.65 -24.50
CA LEU A 119 1.83 24.93 -24.86
C LEU A 119 0.70 25.98 -24.81
N PRO A 120 0.37 26.51 -23.62
CA PRO A 120 -0.82 27.37 -23.46
C PRO A 120 -0.74 28.71 -24.15
N GLU A 121 0.46 29.26 -24.36
CA GLU A 121 0.68 30.59 -24.93
C GLU A 121 1.34 30.58 -26.30
N GLY A 122 1.93 29.46 -26.70
CA GLY A 122 2.62 29.32 -27.97
C GLY A 122 3.80 28.34 -27.91
N SER A 123 4.57 28.32 -28.98
CA SER A 123 5.73 27.43 -29.14
C SER A 123 7.06 28.19 -29.29
N ASP A 124 7.06 29.51 -29.06
CA ASP A 124 8.23 30.32 -29.21
C ASP A 124 9.14 30.30 -27.95
N VAL A 125 10.39 30.76 -28.14
CA VAL A 125 11.31 30.87 -27.02
C VAL A 125 10.77 31.82 -25.96
N GLY A 126 10.71 31.35 -24.72
CA GLY A 126 10.20 32.09 -23.58
C GLY A 126 8.74 31.78 -23.24
N ASP A 127 7.98 31.12 -24.13
CA ASP A 127 6.63 30.68 -23.84
C ASP A 127 6.62 29.54 -22.78
N PRO A 128 5.56 29.43 -22.00
CA PRO A 128 5.45 28.38 -20.98
C PRO A 128 5.13 27.02 -21.62
N VAL A 129 5.86 25.99 -21.23
CA VAL A 129 5.52 24.60 -21.48
C VAL A 129 5.10 23.95 -20.16
N THR A 130 3.95 23.32 -20.14
CA THR A 130 3.41 22.62 -18.98
C THR A 130 3.32 21.13 -19.25
N VAL A 131 3.91 20.34 -18.35
CA VAL A 131 3.77 18.88 -18.35
C VAL A 131 2.94 18.48 -17.17
N GLN A 132 1.89 17.72 -17.42
CA GLN A 132 0.99 17.16 -16.42
C GLN A 132 1.02 15.64 -16.50
N VAL A 133 1.23 15.00 -15.38
CA VAL A 133 1.13 13.53 -15.24
C VAL A 133 0.05 13.25 -14.21
N ALA A 134 -0.96 12.48 -14.59
CA ALA A 134 -2.11 12.22 -13.73
C ALA A 134 -2.41 10.72 -13.64
N ALA A 135 -2.86 10.29 -12.48
CA ALA A 135 -3.30 8.92 -12.22
C ALA A 135 -4.50 8.90 -11.28
N ASN A 136 -5.37 7.92 -11.47
CA ASN A 136 -6.52 7.70 -10.61
C ASN A 136 -6.19 6.60 -9.60
N TYR A 137 -6.16 6.96 -8.32
CA TYR A 137 -5.99 6.02 -7.22
C TYR A 137 -7.34 5.57 -6.67
N SER A 138 -7.61 4.27 -6.76
CA SER A 138 -8.84 3.68 -6.24
C SER A 138 -8.63 3.18 -4.81
N LEU A 139 -9.52 3.57 -3.91
CA LEU A 139 -9.55 3.10 -2.51
C LEU A 139 -10.39 1.82 -2.44
N PRO A 140 -9.78 0.63 -2.26
CA PRO A 140 -10.46 -0.65 -2.42
C PRO A 140 -11.57 -0.90 -1.40
N PHE A 141 -11.52 -0.24 -0.22
CA PHE A 141 -12.51 -0.45 0.84
C PHE A 141 -13.69 0.53 0.79
N ILE A 142 -13.52 1.69 0.13
CA ILE A 142 -14.51 2.77 0.13
C ILE A 142 -15.15 2.90 -1.26
N GLY A 143 -14.57 2.28 -2.29
CA GLY A 143 -15.03 2.42 -3.67
C GLY A 143 -14.89 3.83 -4.23
N SER A 144 -14.12 4.69 -3.58
CA SER A 144 -13.85 6.06 -3.99
C SER A 144 -12.54 6.16 -4.77
N THR A 145 -12.46 7.13 -5.68
CA THR A 145 -11.27 7.37 -6.49
C THR A 145 -10.70 8.75 -6.19
N ILE A 146 -9.40 8.82 -5.98
CA ILE A 146 -8.66 10.06 -5.79
C ILE A 146 -7.85 10.33 -7.06
N ALA A 147 -8.04 11.51 -7.66
CA ALA A 147 -7.21 11.95 -8.78
C ALA A 147 -5.90 12.52 -8.23
N LEU A 148 -4.79 11.87 -8.59
CA LEU A 148 -3.43 12.33 -8.28
C LEU A 148 -2.89 13.04 -9.50
N ARG A 149 -2.26 14.20 -9.30
CA ARG A 149 -1.67 15.00 -10.37
C ARG A 149 -0.30 15.52 -9.96
N GLY A 150 0.66 15.40 -10.85
CA GLY A 150 1.93 16.10 -10.82
C GLY A 150 1.96 17.07 -12.00
N THR A 151 2.28 18.34 -11.76
CA THR A 151 2.33 19.37 -12.79
C THR A 151 3.60 20.20 -12.63
N ALA A 152 4.27 20.44 -13.75
CA ALA A 152 5.43 21.33 -13.79
C ALA A 152 5.37 22.20 -15.03
N THR A 153 5.68 23.48 -14.85
CA THR A 153 5.74 24.48 -15.93
C THR A 153 7.14 25.06 -16.01
N MET A 154 7.68 25.11 -17.21
CA MET A 154 8.98 25.74 -17.52
C MET A 154 8.85 26.65 -18.73
N ARG A 155 9.81 27.54 -18.94
CA ARG A 155 9.88 28.37 -20.14
C ARG A 155 10.70 27.66 -21.21
N LEU A 156 10.25 27.75 -22.44
CA LEU A 156 10.95 27.21 -23.61
C LEU A 156 12.27 27.95 -23.79
N GLU A 157 13.37 27.23 -23.90
CA GLU A 157 14.71 27.74 -24.23
C GLU A 157 14.95 27.67 -25.75
N GLN A 158 14.18 26.82 -26.43
CA GLN A 158 14.16 26.67 -27.87
C GLN A 158 12.73 26.58 -28.37
N PRO A 159 12.43 26.97 -29.62
CA PRO A 159 11.09 26.79 -30.19
C PRO A 159 10.69 25.31 -30.11
N ALA A 160 9.43 25.04 -29.77
CA ALA A 160 8.94 23.67 -29.68
C ALA A 160 8.56 23.14 -31.08
N ASP A 161 9.09 21.97 -31.44
CA ASP A 161 8.74 21.24 -32.66
C ASP A 161 7.53 20.28 -32.45
N PHE A 162 7.08 20.11 -31.21
CA PHE A 162 5.96 19.27 -30.84
C PHE A 162 4.66 20.08 -30.70
N ALA A 163 3.52 19.44 -30.90
CA ALA A 163 2.23 20.15 -30.98
C ALA A 163 1.63 20.54 -29.64
N GLY A 164 2.06 19.91 -28.54
CA GLY A 164 1.49 20.17 -27.22
C GLY A 164 0.00 19.83 -27.13
N GLY A 165 -0.39 18.63 -27.58
CA GLY A 165 -1.79 18.24 -27.81
C GLY A 165 -2.59 17.82 -26.57
N GLY A 166 -2.07 17.96 -25.35
CA GLY A 166 -2.76 17.57 -24.12
C GLY A 166 -3.59 18.70 -23.52
N ALA A 167 -4.73 18.38 -22.92
CA ALA A 167 -5.46 19.33 -22.09
C ALA A 167 -4.83 19.34 -20.67
N CYS A 168 -4.03 20.35 -20.37
CA CYS A 168 -3.58 20.61 -18.99
C CYS A 168 -4.64 21.47 -18.29
N THR A 169 -5.29 20.87 -17.26
CA THR A 169 -6.32 21.53 -16.42
C THR A 169 -5.92 21.53 -14.97
#